data_d25392a8376326baccdd0fb218d24e96
#
_entry.id   d25392a8376326baccdd0fb218d24e96
#
_cell.length_a   1.000
_cell.length_b   1.000
_cell.length_c   1.000
_cell.angle_alpha   90.00
_cell.angle_beta   90.00
_cell.angle_gamma   90.00
#
_symmetry.space_group_name_H-M   'P 1'
#
loop_
_entity.id
_entity.type
_entity.pdbx_description
1 polymer ?
#
loop_
_entity_poly.entity_id
_entity_poly.type
_entity_poly.pdbx_seq_one_letter_code
_entity_poly.pdbx_strand_id
1 'polypeptide(L)'
;KEEMKEVDVQVLKGVVYISLADNMLYQSGSYEVNSRAQETLSKIAKIITDYKDYDVLVEGNTDNVPVSTTSAKMKNIRNNWDLSALRAASVVQYLQDHFGVNPKRLTAGGRGEYNPVTTNDTEVGKQATRRTQIIITPKLDQFMDLIDKAPEEK
;
A
#
# COMPACT_ATOMS: atom_id res chain seq x y z
N LYS A 1 4.72 -22.12 -15.00
CA LYS A 1 3.44 -21.70 -14.51
C LYS A 1 3.54 -20.35 -13.80
N GLU A 2 2.74 -19.44 -14.24
CA GLU A 2 2.77 -18.10 -13.69
C GLU A 2 1.54 -17.88 -12.87
N GLU A 3 1.75 -17.62 -11.60
CA GLU A 3 0.67 -17.18 -10.75
C GLU A 3 0.88 -15.71 -10.44
N MET A 4 -0.20 -14.97 -10.44
CA MET A 4 -0.12 -13.60 -9.98
C MET A 4 0.29 -13.61 -8.52
N LYS A 5 1.36 -12.93 -8.24
CA LYS A 5 1.82 -12.85 -6.87
C LYS A 5 0.89 -11.94 -6.09
N GLU A 6 0.40 -12.45 -4.97
CA GLU A 6 -0.40 -11.63 -4.08
C GLU A 6 0.47 -10.66 -3.27
N VAL A 7 1.74 -10.99 -3.12
CA VAL A 7 2.69 -10.15 -2.42
C VAL A 7 3.98 -10.09 -3.23
N ASP A 8 4.45 -8.89 -3.49
CA ASP A 8 5.70 -8.68 -4.22
C ASP A 8 6.54 -7.68 -3.45
N VAL A 9 7.82 -7.99 -3.26
CA VAL A 9 8.72 -7.15 -2.50
C VAL A 9 9.88 -6.72 -3.38
N GLN A 10 10.14 -5.42 -3.43
CA GLN A 10 11.27 -4.86 -4.16
C GLN A 10 12.02 -3.89 -3.27
N VAL A 11 13.33 -3.85 -3.43
CA VAL A 11 14.19 -2.91 -2.70
C VAL A 11 14.92 -2.07 -3.71
N LEU A 12 14.72 -0.76 -3.65
CA LEU A 12 15.37 0.18 -4.56
C LEU A 12 15.96 1.32 -3.74
N LYS A 13 17.29 1.47 -3.78
CA LYS A 13 17.98 2.60 -3.16
C LYS A 13 17.62 2.76 -1.68
N GLY A 14 17.56 1.64 -0.97
CA GLY A 14 17.28 1.65 0.46
C GLY A 14 15.83 1.77 0.84
N VAL A 15 14.93 1.85 -0.14
CA VAL A 15 13.49 1.92 0.09
C VAL A 15 12.88 0.56 -0.23
N VAL A 16 12.08 0.05 0.69
CA VAL A 16 11.41 -1.24 0.51
C VAL A 16 9.99 -0.98 0.03
N TYR A 17 9.63 -1.62 -1.08
CA TYR A 17 8.30 -1.52 -1.66
C TYR A 17 7.63 -2.89 -1.56
N ILE A 18 6.53 -2.97 -0.84
CA ILE A 18 5.75 -4.19 -0.71
C ILE A 18 4.41 -3.96 -1.41
N SER A 19 4.19 -4.68 -2.50
CA SER A 19 2.94 -4.56 -3.27
C SER A 19 2.01 -5.70 -2.91
N LEU A 20 0.77 -5.37 -2.57
CA LEU A 20 -0.23 -6.33 -2.13
C LEU A 20 -1.42 -6.28 -3.07
N ALA A 21 -1.83 -7.44 -3.58
CA ALA A 21 -2.95 -7.52 -4.50
C ALA A 21 -4.24 -7.14 -3.80
N ASP A 22 -5.09 -6.44 -4.54
CA ASP A 22 -6.36 -5.92 -4.03
C ASP A 22 -7.26 -7.04 -3.50
N ASN A 23 -7.37 -8.12 -4.24
CA ASN A 23 -8.28 -9.21 -3.87
C ASN A 23 -7.79 -9.99 -2.66
N MET A 24 -6.53 -9.87 -2.31
CA MET A 24 -6.00 -10.49 -1.10
C MET A 24 -6.28 -9.61 0.13
N LEU A 25 -6.23 -8.29 -0.05
CA LEU A 25 -6.31 -7.34 1.06
C LEU A 25 -7.74 -6.99 1.45
N TYR A 26 -8.62 -6.80 0.48
CA TYR A 26 -9.92 -6.19 0.74
C TYR A 26 -11.06 -7.12 0.40
N GLN A 27 -12.17 -6.92 1.10
CA GLN A 27 -13.41 -7.60 0.75
C GLN A 27 -13.89 -7.05 -0.58
N SER A 28 -14.54 -7.91 -1.36
CA SER A 28 -15.03 -7.53 -2.68
C SER A 28 -15.93 -6.30 -2.58
N GLY A 29 -15.66 -5.31 -3.42
CA GLY A 29 -16.45 -4.08 -3.46
C GLY A 29 -16.39 -3.27 -2.18
N SER A 30 -15.26 -3.33 -1.46
CA SER A 30 -15.16 -2.66 -0.18
C SER A 30 -13.76 -2.09 0.00
N TYR A 31 -13.60 -1.23 0.98
CA TYR A 31 -12.30 -0.77 1.44
C TYR A 31 -11.91 -1.41 2.76
N GLU A 32 -12.71 -2.33 3.27
CA GLU A 32 -12.42 -3.00 4.54
C GLU A 32 -11.46 -4.16 4.33
N VAL A 33 -10.52 -4.30 5.26
CA VAL A 33 -9.49 -5.34 5.16
C VAL A 33 -10.15 -6.71 5.32
N ASN A 34 -9.75 -7.61 4.42
CA ASN A 34 -10.22 -9.00 4.43
C ASN A 34 -9.49 -9.76 5.53
N SER A 35 -10.20 -10.60 6.25
CA SER A 35 -9.58 -11.39 7.32
C SER A 35 -8.47 -12.30 6.79
N ARG A 36 -8.54 -12.69 5.52
CA ARG A 36 -7.48 -13.50 4.90
C ARG A 36 -6.13 -12.78 4.86
N ALA A 37 -6.16 -11.46 4.92
CA ALA A 37 -4.91 -10.67 4.87
C ALA A 37 -4.21 -10.63 6.21
N GLN A 38 -4.80 -11.12 7.27
CA GLN A 38 -4.27 -10.95 8.61
C GLN A 38 -2.87 -11.55 8.75
N GLU A 39 -2.66 -12.74 8.23
CA GLU A 39 -1.36 -13.40 8.36
C GLU A 39 -0.27 -12.60 7.63
N THR A 40 -0.57 -12.16 6.40
CA THR A 40 0.39 -11.38 5.63
C THR A 40 0.68 -10.06 6.31
N LEU A 41 -0.35 -9.37 6.78
CA LEU A 41 -0.16 -8.08 7.45
C LEU A 41 0.58 -8.24 8.76
N SER A 42 0.40 -9.37 9.44
CA SER A 42 1.15 -9.67 10.66
C SER A 42 2.65 -9.73 10.38
N LYS A 43 3.03 -10.39 9.29
CA LYS A 43 4.44 -10.49 8.90
C LYS A 43 5.00 -9.13 8.52
N ILE A 44 4.21 -8.32 7.83
CA ILE A 44 4.64 -6.98 7.44
C ILE A 44 4.79 -6.11 8.68
N ALA A 45 3.86 -6.23 9.64
CA ALA A 45 3.95 -5.48 10.88
C ALA A 45 5.23 -5.82 11.65
N LYS A 46 5.64 -7.08 11.60
CA LYS A 46 6.88 -7.48 12.25
C LYS A 46 8.08 -6.83 11.57
N ILE A 47 8.08 -6.79 10.25
CA ILE A 47 9.15 -6.11 9.51
C ILE A 47 9.19 -4.63 9.89
N ILE A 48 8.04 -3.98 9.93
CA ILE A 48 7.96 -2.57 10.29
C ILE A 48 8.49 -2.34 11.70
N THR A 49 8.15 -3.22 12.61
CA THR A 49 8.60 -3.11 13.98
C THR A 49 10.12 -3.28 14.09
N ASP A 50 10.68 -4.20 13.29
CA ASP A 50 12.12 -4.43 13.31
C ASP A 50 12.89 -3.26 12.71
N TYR A 51 12.31 -2.54 11.77
CA TYR A 51 12.92 -1.36 11.17
C TYR A 51 12.33 -0.09 11.79
N LYS A 52 12.45 0.03 13.08
CA LYS A 52 11.72 1.05 13.84
C LYS A 52 12.13 2.49 13.55
N ASP A 53 13.23 2.70 12.87
CA ASP A 53 13.66 4.05 12.49
C ASP A 53 13.26 4.42 11.07
N TYR A 54 12.34 3.66 10.48
CA TYR A 54 11.83 3.92 9.14
C TYR A 54 10.40 4.39 9.20
N ASP A 55 10.03 5.26 8.28
CA ASP A 55 8.65 5.68 8.10
C ASP A 55 7.95 4.76 7.11
N VAL A 56 6.65 4.64 7.28
CA VAL A 56 5.84 3.71 6.48
C VAL A 56 4.72 4.49 5.82
N LEU A 57 4.68 4.43 4.50
CA LEU A 57 3.61 5.02 3.70
C LEU A 57 2.81 3.88 3.06
N VAL A 58 1.51 3.89 3.28
CA VAL A 58 0.61 2.93 2.65
C VAL A 58 -0.12 3.66 1.53
N GLU A 59 0.05 3.20 0.29
CA GLU A 59 -0.57 3.82 -0.88
C GLU A 59 -1.57 2.89 -1.53
N GLY A 60 -2.80 3.37 -1.70
CA GLY A 60 -3.81 2.63 -2.42
C GLY A 60 -3.81 3.01 -3.90
N ASN A 61 -4.04 2.05 -4.77
CA ASN A 61 -4.09 2.25 -6.21
C ASN A 61 -5.29 1.49 -6.78
N THR A 62 -6.05 2.15 -7.66
CA THR A 62 -7.19 1.52 -8.33
C THR A 62 -6.92 1.42 -9.82
N ASP A 63 -7.74 0.62 -10.51
CA ASP A 63 -7.80 0.67 -11.97
C ASP A 63 -8.69 1.86 -12.39
N ASN A 64 -9.00 1.95 -13.67
CA ASN A 64 -9.77 3.08 -14.20
C ASN A 64 -11.28 2.83 -14.25
N VAL A 65 -11.76 1.77 -13.63
CA VAL A 65 -13.19 1.51 -13.57
C VAL A 65 -13.80 2.45 -12.53
N PRO A 66 -14.84 3.21 -12.90
CA PRO A 66 -15.45 4.13 -11.94
C PRO A 66 -16.04 3.41 -10.74
N VAL A 67 -16.02 4.07 -9.59
CA VAL A 67 -16.61 3.52 -8.38
C VAL A 67 -18.12 3.41 -8.57
N SER A 68 -18.68 2.26 -8.17
CA SER A 68 -20.12 2.08 -8.18
C SER A 68 -20.70 2.67 -6.90
N THR A 69 -21.56 3.68 -7.07
CA THR A 69 -22.20 4.31 -5.91
C THR A 69 -23.49 3.63 -5.51
N THR A 70 -23.88 2.57 -6.22
CA THR A 70 -25.10 1.82 -5.88
C THR A 70 -24.90 0.85 -4.75
N SER A 71 -23.63 0.49 -4.44
CA SER A 71 -23.34 -0.40 -3.34
C SER A 71 -23.44 0.34 -2.02
N ALA A 72 -24.07 -0.27 -1.03
CA ALA A 72 -24.16 0.33 0.30
C ALA A 72 -22.80 0.55 0.91
N LYS A 73 -21.84 -0.32 0.61
CA LYS A 73 -20.49 -0.20 1.14
C LYS A 73 -19.71 0.96 0.53
N MET A 74 -20.13 1.41 -0.65
CA MET A 74 -19.45 2.49 -1.36
C MET A 74 -20.26 3.78 -1.37
N LYS A 75 -21.25 3.87 -0.49
CA LYS A 75 -22.26 4.93 -0.54
C LYS A 75 -21.64 6.34 -0.47
N ASN A 76 -20.62 6.52 0.33
CA ASN A 76 -20.03 7.83 0.56
C ASN A 76 -18.71 8.03 -0.20
N ILE A 77 -18.42 7.15 -1.16
CA ILE A 77 -17.19 7.22 -1.95
C ILE A 77 -17.53 7.83 -3.30
N ARG A 78 -16.94 8.98 -3.59
CA ARG A 78 -17.26 9.76 -4.79
C ARG A 78 -16.53 9.25 -6.02
N ASN A 79 -15.29 8.79 -5.86
CA ASN A 79 -14.42 8.48 -7.00
C ASN A 79 -13.28 7.59 -6.54
N ASN A 80 -12.38 7.29 -7.46
CA ASN A 80 -11.25 6.42 -7.16
C ASN A 80 -10.22 7.08 -6.25
N TRP A 81 -10.16 8.41 -6.19
CA TRP A 81 -9.34 9.08 -5.20
C TRP A 81 -9.80 8.70 -3.79
N ASP A 82 -11.11 8.81 -3.55
CA ASP A 82 -11.66 8.47 -2.24
C ASP A 82 -11.45 7.00 -1.91
N LEU A 83 -11.70 6.13 -2.88
CA LEU A 83 -11.57 4.69 -2.65
C LEU A 83 -10.15 4.30 -2.31
N SER A 84 -9.19 4.80 -3.09
CA SER A 84 -7.79 4.45 -2.86
C SER A 84 -7.30 4.96 -1.52
N ALA A 85 -7.71 6.18 -1.14
CA ALA A 85 -7.30 6.75 0.15
C ALA A 85 -7.93 5.98 1.31
N LEU A 86 -9.20 5.61 1.20
CA LEU A 86 -9.88 4.86 2.26
C LEU A 86 -9.31 3.45 2.41
N ARG A 87 -8.96 2.82 1.31
CA ARG A 87 -8.33 1.51 1.37
C ARG A 87 -6.99 1.58 2.08
N ALA A 88 -6.18 2.58 1.76
CA ALA A 88 -4.90 2.77 2.44
C ALA A 88 -5.11 3.05 3.92
N ALA A 89 -6.09 3.88 4.26
CA ALA A 89 -6.39 4.19 5.65
C ALA A 89 -6.82 2.94 6.42
N SER A 90 -7.59 2.05 5.77
CA SER A 90 -8.01 0.81 6.43
C SER A 90 -6.81 -0.07 6.78
N VAL A 91 -5.83 -0.16 5.89
CA VAL A 91 -4.61 -0.92 6.17
C VAL A 91 -3.84 -0.29 7.31
N VAL A 92 -3.69 1.04 7.31
CA VAL A 92 -3.00 1.75 8.38
C VAL A 92 -3.67 1.47 9.72
N GLN A 93 -4.99 1.58 9.77
CA GLN A 93 -5.73 1.32 11.01
C GLN A 93 -5.57 -0.12 11.45
N TYR A 94 -5.56 -1.04 10.50
CA TYR A 94 -5.40 -2.46 10.82
C TYR A 94 -4.03 -2.72 11.44
N LEU A 95 -2.98 -2.13 10.88
CA LEU A 95 -1.63 -2.28 11.42
C LEU A 95 -1.55 -1.69 12.83
N GLN A 96 -2.19 -0.56 13.05
CA GLN A 96 -2.19 0.08 14.36
C GLN A 96 -2.99 -0.72 15.38
N ASP A 97 -4.21 -1.11 15.02
CA ASP A 97 -5.15 -1.66 15.99
C ASP A 97 -4.89 -3.12 16.29
N HIS A 98 -4.45 -3.89 15.29
CA HIS A 98 -4.24 -5.34 15.47
C HIS A 98 -2.82 -5.70 15.81
N PHE A 99 -1.85 -4.90 15.40
CA PHE A 99 -0.44 -5.27 15.58
C PHE A 99 0.36 -4.22 16.34
N GLY A 100 -0.29 -3.16 16.80
CA GLY A 100 0.37 -2.20 17.67
C GLY A 100 1.44 -1.36 17.01
N VAL A 101 1.39 -1.19 15.68
CA VAL A 101 2.35 -0.34 15.00
C VAL A 101 2.10 1.11 15.43
N ASN A 102 3.19 1.82 15.72
CA ASN A 102 3.11 3.20 16.19
C ASN A 102 2.53 4.09 15.08
N PRO A 103 1.37 4.72 15.32
CA PRO A 103 0.73 5.52 14.27
C PRO A 103 1.55 6.72 13.82
N LYS A 104 2.49 7.18 14.63
CA LYS A 104 3.34 8.31 14.24
C LYS A 104 4.24 7.98 13.06
N ARG A 105 4.43 6.69 12.79
CA ARG A 105 5.25 6.23 11.69
C ARG A 105 4.44 5.97 10.42
N LEU A 106 3.11 6.03 10.51
CA LEU A 106 2.23 5.57 9.43
C LEU A 106 1.61 6.75 8.71
N THR A 107 1.57 6.65 7.39
CA THR A 107 0.88 7.61 6.53
C THR A 107 0.06 6.82 5.53
N ALA A 108 -1.18 7.25 5.30
CA ALA A 108 -2.04 6.65 4.29
C ALA A 108 -2.21 7.63 3.13
N GLY A 109 -2.09 7.15 1.90
CA GLY A 109 -2.28 7.98 0.74
C GLY A 109 -2.99 7.25 -0.37
N GLY A 110 -3.73 7.99 -1.19
CA GLY A 110 -4.43 7.43 -2.33
C GLY A 110 -3.88 7.99 -3.62
N ARG A 111 -3.60 7.11 -4.57
CA ARG A 111 -3.10 7.48 -5.89
C ARG A 111 -4.22 7.49 -6.93
N GLY A 112 -5.44 7.06 -6.55
CA GLY A 112 -6.53 6.94 -7.49
C GLY A 112 -6.20 5.95 -8.58
N GLU A 113 -6.62 6.27 -9.80
CA GLU A 113 -6.41 5.40 -10.97
C GLU A 113 -5.16 5.77 -11.76
N TYR A 114 -4.37 6.72 -11.28
CA TYR A 114 -3.35 7.40 -12.08
C TYR A 114 -1.95 6.83 -11.94
N ASN A 115 -1.83 5.65 -11.35
CA ASN A 115 -0.54 4.99 -11.17
C ASN A 115 -0.61 3.55 -11.66
N PRO A 116 -0.97 3.33 -12.95
CA PRO A 116 -1.13 1.97 -13.46
C PRO A 116 0.21 1.27 -13.59
N VAL A 117 0.19 -0.04 -13.37
CA VAL A 117 1.36 -0.87 -13.58
C VAL A 117 1.49 -1.20 -15.06
N THR A 118 0.35 -1.36 -15.72
CA THR A 118 0.29 -1.70 -17.13
C THR A 118 -1.02 -1.17 -17.69
N THR A 119 -1.42 -1.65 -18.86
CA THR A 119 -2.61 -1.13 -19.52
C THR A 119 -3.88 -1.44 -18.72
N ASN A 120 -4.84 -0.52 -18.76
CA ASN A 120 -6.18 -0.75 -18.23
C ASN A 120 -7.13 -1.32 -19.28
N ASP A 121 -6.60 -1.70 -20.44
CA ASP A 121 -7.43 -2.18 -21.55
C ASP A 121 -7.87 -3.63 -21.37
N THR A 122 -7.19 -4.39 -20.50
CA THR A 122 -7.52 -5.80 -20.27
C THR A 122 -7.83 -5.99 -18.79
N GLU A 123 -8.57 -7.07 -18.50
CA GLU A 123 -8.87 -7.40 -17.11
C GLU A 123 -7.60 -7.76 -16.35
N VAL A 124 -6.66 -8.45 -17.01
CA VAL A 124 -5.39 -8.79 -16.37
C VAL A 124 -4.62 -7.53 -15.99
N GLY A 125 -4.58 -6.55 -16.90
CA GLY A 125 -3.90 -5.29 -16.63
C GLY A 125 -4.55 -4.51 -15.51
N LYS A 126 -5.87 -4.45 -15.49
CA LYS A 126 -6.60 -3.79 -14.40
C LYS A 126 -6.32 -4.47 -13.07
N GLN A 127 -6.31 -5.79 -13.05
CA GLN A 127 -6.08 -6.54 -11.83
C GLN A 127 -4.67 -6.29 -11.29
N ALA A 128 -3.68 -6.22 -12.18
CA ALA A 128 -2.31 -5.92 -11.77
C ALA A 128 -2.19 -4.52 -11.17
N THR A 129 -2.99 -3.58 -11.66
CA THR A 129 -2.96 -2.20 -11.19
C THR A 129 -3.66 -2.03 -9.85
N ARG A 130 -4.70 -2.82 -9.58
CA ARG A 130 -5.42 -2.76 -8.31
C ARG A 130 -4.55 -3.34 -7.21
N ARG A 131 -3.85 -2.45 -6.51
CA ARG A 131 -2.90 -2.89 -5.49
C ARG A 131 -2.73 -1.84 -4.42
N THR A 132 -2.23 -2.27 -3.29
CA THR A 132 -1.81 -1.37 -2.22
C THR A 132 -0.32 -1.59 -2.01
N GLN A 133 0.43 -0.51 -1.95
CA GLN A 133 1.87 -0.59 -1.72
C GLN A 133 2.18 -0.10 -0.31
N ILE A 134 3.00 -0.85 0.39
CA ILE A 134 3.55 -0.43 1.67
C ILE A 134 5.01 -0.07 1.41
N ILE A 135 5.33 1.20 1.61
CA ILE A 135 6.64 1.76 1.27
C ILE A 135 7.34 2.13 2.56
N ILE A 136 8.48 1.50 2.80
CA ILE A 136 9.24 1.68 4.03
C ILE A 136 10.50 2.45 3.69
N THR A 137 10.61 3.68 4.23
CA THR A 137 11.70 4.58 3.91
C THR A 137 12.44 4.99 5.17
N PRO A 138 13.75 5.23 5.08
CA PRO A 138 14.47 5.79 6.21
C PRO A 138 13.87 7.13 6.60
N LYS A 139 13.89 7.44 7.89
CA LYS A 139 13.46 8.75 8.33
C LYS A 139 14.41 9.81 7.80
N LEU A 140 13.91 11.05 7.76
CA LEU A 140 14.68 12.15 7.20
C LEU A 140 16.05 12.28 7.86
N ASP A 141 16.13 12.12 9.17
CA ASP A 141 17.39 12.22 9.88
C ASP A 141 18.41 11.21 9.35
N GLN A 142 17.97 9.98 9.16
CA GLN A 142 18.83 8.92 8.63
C GLN A 142 19.20 9.21 7.18
N PHE A 143 18.25 9.74 6.42
CA PHE A 143 18.50 10.10 5.04
C PHE A 143 19.57 11.18 4.96
N MET A 144 19.49 12.18 5.83
CA MET A 144 20.50 13.23 5.86
C MET A 144 21.86 12.68 6.27
N ASP A 145 21.88 11.75 7.22
CA ASP A 145 23.13 11.10 7.59
C ASP A 145 23.74 10.35 6.43
N LEU A 146 22.92 9.67 5.64
CA LEU A 146 23.40 8.95 4.47
C LEU A 146 23.99 9.91 3.44
N ILE A 147 23.39 11.07 3.25
CA ILE A 147 23.90 12.07 2.34
C ILE A 147 25.26 12.58 2.83
N ASP A 148 25.35 12.87 4.13
CA ASP A 148 26.59 13.39 4.70
C ASP A 148 27.73 12.40 4.62
N LYS A 149 27.43 11.11 4.64
CA LYS A 149 28.42 10.06 4.59
C LYS A 149 28.75 9.61 3.18
N ALA A 150 27.98 10.09 2.20
CA ALA A 150 28.19 9.69 0.81
C ALA A 150 29.49 10.30 0.32
N PRO A 151 30.27 9.58 -0.50
CA PRO A 151 31.47 10.15 -1.08
C PRO A 151 31.12 11.35 -1.95
N GLU A 152 31.94 12.39 -1.84
CA GLU A 152 31.75 13.53 -2.71
C GLU A 152 32.22 13.18 -4.11
N GLU A 153 31.44 13.58 -5.10
CA GLU A 153 31.82 13.39 -6.49
C GLU A 153 32.59 14.60 -6.97
N LYS A 154 33.67 14.30 -7.64
CA LYS A 154 34.54 15.33 -8.13
C LYS A 154 34.36 15.55 -9.62
#